data_6a51bae17bc6ef25b90e6f6f6910c370
#
_entry.id   6a51bae17bc6ef25b90e6f6f6910c370
#
_cell.length_a   1.000
_cell.length_b   1.000
_cell.length_c   1.000
_cell.angle_alpha   90.00
_cell.angle_beta   90.00
_cell.angle_gamma   90.00
#
_symmetry.space_group_name_H-M   'P 1'
#
loop_
_entity.id
_entity.type
_entity.pdbx_description
1 polymer ?
#
loop_
_entity_poly.entity_id
_entity_poly.type
_entity_poly.pdbx_seq_one_letter_code
_entity_poly.pdbx_strand_id
1 'polypeptide(L)'
;MNWKHLFRKPAAQLTPELRARIQSSFDESAADEEHFPSTIDPRIYHVKLIREHLGDLAGRRVLDVSCGKGRFARIFLEQEPRAEIWGLDISEEMLRHVPAGIRTRAGSMTELPFEDGWFDGAYATESLEHAVEIDKAVSEICRVVKPGGRIAIIDKNAEHWGRLQTPEWEKWFTRKELERLLARHCREVSSRFISYWEDVAPDGLFLAWLAIK
;
A
#
# COMPACT_ATOMS: atom_id res chain seq x y z
N MET A 1 27.95 -6.01 15.50
CA MET A 1 27.01 -6.21 14.39
C MET A 1 26.31 -7.54 14.62
N ASN A 2 25.01 -7.53 14.90
CA ASN A 2 24.31 -8.74 15.37
C ASN A 2 23.73 -9.47 14.14
N TRP A 3 24.47 -10.43 13.62
CA TRP A 3 24.15 -11.21 12.42
C TRP A 3 22.88 -12.10 12.53
N LYS A 4 22.24 -12.12 13.69
CA LYS A 4 21.06 -12.95 13.95
C LYS A 4 19.77 -12.48 13.22
N HIS A 5 19.74 -11.25 12.73
CA HIS A 5 18.55 -10.72 11.99
C HIS A 5 18.56 -11.06 10.49
N LEU A 6 19.69 -11.45 9.92
CA LEU A 6 19.84 -11.72 8.47
C LEU A 6 19.18 -13.00 7.97
N PHE A 7 18.72 -13.89 8.87
CA PHE A 7 18.20 -15.22 8.50
C PHE A 7 16.85 -15.59 9.12
N ARG A 8 16.18 -14.64 9.78
CA ARG A 8 14.87 -14.93 10.34
C ARG A 8 13.83 -14.90 9.22
N LYS A 9 13.24 -16.05 8.90
CA LYS A 9 12.11 -16.09 7.95
C LYS A 9 10.99 -15.24 8.53
N PRO A 10 10.36 -14.36 7.73
CA PRO A 10 9.17 -13.64 8.15
C PRO A 10 8.11 -14.60 8.68
N ALA A 11 7.26 -14.13 9.59
CA ALA A 11 6.15 -14.91 10.09
C ALA A 11 5.27 -15.39 8.93
N ALA A 12 4.86 -16.67 8.97
CA ALA A 12 4.03 -17.26 7.91
C ALA A 12 2.54 -16.95 8.09
N GLN A 13 2.11 -16.60 9.30
CA GLN A 13 0.72 -16.35 9.67
C GLN A 13 0.60 -15.11 10.55
N LEU A 14 -0.47 -14.34 10.34
CA LEU A 14 -0.81 -13.17 11.15
C LEU A 14 -1.59 -13.64 12.40
N THR A 15 -0.86 -13.96 13.48
CA THR A 15 -1.51 -14.26 14.77
C THR A 15 -2.08 -12.98 15.41
N PRO A 16 -3.06 -13.11 16.34
CA PRO A 16 -3.58 -11.95 17.07
C PRO A 16 -2.47 -11.15 17.80
N GLU A 17 -1.48 -11.83 18.38
CA GLU A 17 -0.37 -11.20 19.10
C GLU A 17 0.55 -10.44 18.13
N LEU A 18 0.83 -11.02 16.94
CA LEU A 18 1.63 -10.35 15.93
C LEU A 18 0.89 -9.14 15.36
N ARG A 19 -0.44 -9.27 15.11
CA ARG A 19 -1.28 -8.16 14.69
C ARG A 19 -1.24 -7.00 15.69
N ALA A 20 -1.39 -7.30 16.98
CA ALA A 20 -1.33 -6.29 18.05
C ALA A 20 0.05 -5.61 18.11
N ARG A 21 1.13 -6.36 17.91
CA ARG A 21 2.51 -5.80 17.84
C ARG A 21 2.69 -4.89 16.64
N ILE A 22 2.21 -5.29 15.47
CA ILE A 22 2.27 -4.46 14.25
C ILE A 22 1.50 -3.16 14.50
N GLN A 23 0.27 -3.25 15.01
CA GLN A 23 -0.55 -2.08 15.32
C GLN A 23 0.16 -1.16 16.33
N SER A 24 0.63 -1.68 17.47
CA SER A 24 1.35 -0.89 18.49
C SER A 24 2.58 -0.18 17.92
N SER A 25 3.33 -0.87 17.05
CA SER A 25 4.51 -0.26 16.40
C SER A 25 4.15 0.95 15.55
N PHE A 26 3.06 0.89 14.78
CA PHE A 26 2.59 2.01 13.98
C PHE A 26 1.92 3.10 14.82
N ASP A 27 1.19 2.74 15.89
CA ASP A 27 0.64 3.70 16.84
C ASP A 27 1.76 4.53 17.50
N GLU A 28 2.84 3.87 17.95
CA GLU A 28 4.01 4.53 18.53
C GLU A 28 4.75 5.42 17.52
N SER A 29 4.75 5.04 16.24
CA SER A 29 5.40 5.78 15.16
C SER A 29 4.55 6.95 14.61
N ALA A 30 3.31 7.10 15.03
CA ALA A 30 2.41 8.11 14.47
C ALA A 30 2.88 9.56 14.70
N ALA A 31 3.66 9.84 15.75
CA ALA A 31 4.25 11.15 16.01
C ALA A 31 5.55 11.41 15.22
N ASP A 32 6.13 10.38 14.60
CA ASP A 32 7.38 10.48 13.85
C ASP A 32 7.11 11.02 12.43
N GLU A 33 7.44 12.30 12.21
CA GLU A 33 7.28 12.93 10.89
C GLU A 33 8.50 12.70 9.97
N GLU A 34 9.63 12.25 10.49
CA GLU A 34 10.83 11.97 9.70
C GLU A 34 10.66 10.66 8.90
N HIS A 35 10.20 9.60 9.55
CA HIS A 35 10.06 8.29 8.93
C HIS A 35 8.62 8.01 8.42
N PHE A 36 7.63 8.63 9.06
CA PHE A 36 6.21 8.52 8.70
C PHE A 36 5.59 9.91 8.44
N PRO A 37 5.99 10.59 7.36
CA PRO A 37 5.55 11.95 7.10
C PRO A 37 4.05 12.02 6.76
N SER A 38 3.38 13.07 7.25
CA SER A 38 1.98 13.39 6.94
C SER A 38 1.80 14.02 5.56
N THR A 39 2.90 14.45 4.93
CA THR A 39 2.92 15.06 3.60
C THR A 39 4.01 14.45 2.73
N ILE A 40 3.85 14.58 1.41
CA ILE A 40 4.82 14.13 0.42
C ILE A 40 4.82 15.11 -0.75
N ASP A 41 5.92 15.22 -1.48
CA ASP A 41 5.96 16.05 -2.69
C ASP A 41 5.00 15.49 -3.75
N PRO A 42 4.01 16.25 -4.22
CA PRO A 42 3.03 15.77 -5.19
C PRO A 42 3.62 15.46 -6.58
N ARG A 43 4.87 15.85 -6.83
CA ARG A 43 5.57 15.61 -8.11
C ARG A 43 6.29 14.26 -8.15
N ILE A 44 6.37 13.51 -7.04
CA ILE A 44 7.02 12.20 -7.07
C ILE A 44 6.33 11.27 -8.06
N TYR A 45 7.13 10.40 -8.68
CA TYR A 45 6.64 9.52 -9.73
C TYR A 45 5.56 8.54 -9.26
N HIS A 46 5.57 8.14 -7.99
CA HIS A 46 4.52 7.33 -7.37
C HIS A 46 3.12 7.96 -7.53
N VAL A 47 3.00 9.25 -7.21
CA VAL A 47 1.73 10.00 -7.34
C VAL A 47 1.26 10.03 -8.79
N LYS A 48 2.16 10.41 -9.71
CA LYS A 48 1.87 10.45 -11.15
C LYS A 48 1.40 9.09 -11.66
N LEU A 49 2.16 8.04 -11.34
CA LEU A 49 1.90 6.69 -11.82
C LEU A 49 0.56 6.14 -11.34
N ILE A 50 0.26 6.30 -10.05
CA ILE A 50 -1.04 5.88 -9.49
C ILE A 50 -2.17 6.66 -10.15
N ARG A 51 -2.03 7.98 -10.27
CA ARG A 51 -3.05 8.85 -10.87
C ARG A 51 -3.34 8.49 -12.33
N GLU A 52 -2.31 8.29 -13.13
CA GLU A 52 -2.43 7.86 -14.53
C GLU A 52 -3.10 6.49 -14.63
N HIS A 53 -2.70 5.54 -13.77
CA HIS A 53 -3.28 4.21 -13.80
C HIS A 53 -4.73 4.20 -13.35
N LEU A 54 -5.10 4.89 -12.27
CA LEU A 54 -6.48 4.96 -11.80
C LEU A 54 -7.40 5.74 -12.76
N GLY A 55 -6.85 6.69 -13.53
CA GLY A 55 -7.57 7.48 -14.50
C GLY A 55 -8.39 8.62 -13.88
N ASP A 56 -9.56 8.95 -14.46
CA ASP A 56 -10.41 9.99 -13.89
C ASP A 56 -11.01 9.54 -12.56
N LEU A 57 -10.84 10.36 -11.53
CA LEU A 57 -11.32 10.09 -10.17
C LEU A 57 -12.63 10.85 -9.85
N ALA A 58 -13.12 11.70 -10.72
CA ALA A 58 -14.33 12.49 -10.48
C ALA A 58 -15.54 11.60 -10.20
N GLY A 59 -16.10 11.71 -8.99
CA GLY A 59 -17.21 10.87 -8.53
C GLY A 59 -16.88 9.39 -8.34
N ARG A 60 -15.59 9.03 -8.39
CA ARG A 60 -15.10 7.67 -8.16
C ARG A 60 -14.78 7.44 -6.70
N ARG A 61 -15.05 6.22 -6.24
CA ARG A 61 -14.67 5.74 -4.92
C ARG A 61 -13.33 5.00 -4.98
N VAL A 62 -12.33 5.52 -4.28
CA VAL A 62 -10.95 5.00 -4.30
C VAL A 62 -10.50 4.67 -2.89
N LEU A 63 -9.85 3.51 -2.72
CA LEU A 63 -9.28 3.05 -1.46
C LEU A 63 -7.75 3.21 -1.46
N ASP A 64 -7.25 3.92 -0.44
CA ASP A 64 -5.85 3.92 -0.01
C ASP A 64 -5.68 2.83 1.05
N VAL A 65 -5.01 1.74 0.71
CA VAL A 65 -4.82 0.58 1.59
C VAL A 65 -3.57 0.77 2.44
N SER A 66 -3.73 0.80 3.76
CA SER A 66 -2.70 1.15 4.74
C SER A 66 -2.18 2.55 4.49
N CYS A 67 -3.11 3.50 4.57
CA CYS A 67 -2.89 4.89 4.18
C CYS A 67 -1.96 5.67 5.14
N GLY A 68 -1.65 5.12 6.32
CA GLY A 68 -0.95 5.84 7.37
C GLY A 68 -1.64 7.17 7.70
N LYS A 69 -0.92 8.27 7.60
CA LYS A 69 -1.43 9.65 7.80
C LYS A 69 -2.13 10.24 6.57
N GLY A 70 -2.36 9.44 5.51
CA GLY A 70 -3.09 9.86 4.31
C GLY A 70 -2.31 10.75 3.35
N ARG A 71 -0.96 10.69 3.33
CA ARG A 71 -0.10 11.55 2.50
C ARG A 71 -0.43 11.49 1.00
N PHE A 72 -0.76 10.30 0.46
CA PHE A 72 -1.17 10.14 -0.94
C PHE A 72 -2.63 10.53 -1.15
N ALA A 73 -3.52 10.08 -0.25
CA ALA A 73 -4.94 10.38 -0.30
C ALA A 73 -5.22 11.89 -0.30
N ARG A 74 -4.45 12.68 0.47
CA ARG A 74 -4.49 14.15 0.46
C ARG A 74 -4.28 14.71 -0.93
N ILE A 75 -3.20 14.28 -1.61
CA ILE A 75 -2.85 14.78 -2.95
C ILE A 75 -3.97 14.46 -3.95
N PHE A 76 -4.50 13.24 -3.93
CA PHE A 76 -5.55 12.85 -4.87
C PHE A 76 -6.86 13.60 -4.62
N LEU A 77 -7.20 13.89 -3.37
CA LEU A 77 -8.36 14.71 -3.02
C LEU A 77 -8.16 16.18 -3.44
N GLU A 78 -6.97 16.74 -3.26
CA GLU A 78 -6.61 18.09 -3.71
C GLU A 78 -6.67 18.21 -5.24
N GLN A 79 -6.19 17.20 -5.98
CA GLN A 79 -6.22 17.17 -7.44
C GLN A 79 -7.61 16.94 -8.02
N GLU A 80 -8.48 16.19 -7.33
CA GLU A 80 -9.86 15.93 -7.73
C GLU A 80 -10.80 15.96 -6.51
N PRO A 81 -11.31 17.15 -6.14
CA PRO A 81 -12.19 17.31 -4.96
C PRO A 81 -13.53 16.56 -5.04
N ARG A 82 -13.91 16.08 -6.24
CA ARG A 82 -15.13 15.27 -6.43
C ARG A 82 -14.88 13.78 -6.21
N ALA A 83 -13.62 13.35 -5.99
CA ALA A 83 -13.31 11.98 -5.65
C ALA A 83 -13.79 11.62 -4.25
N GLU A 84 -14.30 10.42 -4.07
CA GLU A 84 -14.60 9.85 -2.75
C GLU A 84 -13.40 8.99 -2.30
N ILE A 85 -12.48 9.60 -1.56
CA ILE A 85 -11.27 8.90 -1.10
C ILE A 85 -11.50 8.27 0.27
N TRP A 86 -11.14 7.01 0.38
CA TRP A 86 -11.15 6.23 1.62
C TRP A 86 -9.73 5.82 1.98
N GLY A 87 -9.38 5.97 3.26
CA GLY A 87 -8.15 5.44 3.82
C GLY A 87 -8.47 4.31 4.82
N LEU A 88 -7.75 3.20 4.71
CA LEU A 88 -7.76 2.14 5.72
C LEU A 88 -6.37 2.02 6.31
N ASP A 89 -6.28 1.92 7.63
CA ASP A 89 -5.04 1.60 8.32
C ASP A 89 -5.30 0.75 9.57
N ILE A 90 -4.31 -0.03 9.99
CA ILE A 90 -4.38 -0.82 11.22
C ILE A 90 -4.21 0.06 12.46
N SER A 91 -3.50 1.18 12.33
CA SER A 91 -3.21 2.14 13.39
C SER A 91 -4.27 3.23 13.45
N GLU A 92 -5.03 3.27 14.55
CA GLU A 92 -5.98 4.36 14.80
C GLU A 92 -5.26 5.70 15.04
N GLU A 93 -4.05 5.67 15.61
CA GLU A 93 -3.24 6.87 15.82
C GLU A 93 -2.82 7.50 14.49
N MET A 94 -2.38 6.70 13.51
CA MET A 94 -2.11 7.19 12.15
C MET A 94 -3.34 7.85 11.54
N LEU A 95 -4.51 7.21 11.65
CA LEU A 95 -5.76 7.70 11.08
C LEU A 95 -6.21 9.05 11.66
N ARG A 96 -5.84 9.40 12.88
CA ARG A 96 -6.12 10.72 13.49
C ARG A 96 -5.44 11.88 12.76
N HIS A 97 -4.37 11.61 12.03
CA HIS A 97 -3.64 12.60 11.25
C HIS A 97 -4.16 12.74 9.81
N VAL A 98 -5.07 11.87 9.38
CA VAL A 98 -5.64 11.93 8.02
C VAL A 98 -6.47 13.20 7.85
N PRO A 99 -6.27 13.96 6.75
CA PRO A 99 -6.97 15.21 6.53
C PRO A 99 -8.50 15.06 6.43
N ALA A 100 -9.19 16.11 6.85
CA ALA A 100 -10.64 16.22 6.63
C ALA A 100 -10.98 16.07 5.12
N GLY A 101 -12.11 15.42 4.83
CA GLY A 101 -12.55 15.12 3.47
C GLY A 101 -12.18 13.71 2.99
N ILE A 102 -11.20 13.07 3.61
CA ILE A 102 -10.89 11.65 3.41
C ILE A 102 -11.65 10.84 4.45
N ARG A 103 -12.39 9.83 4.01
CA ARG A 103 -13.07 8.91 4.92
C ARG A 103 -12.10 7.85 5.41
N THR A 104 -12.14 7.52 6.69
CA THR A 104 -11.21 6.55 7.28
C THR A 104 -11.92 5.34 7.89
N ARG A 105 -11.23 4.21 7.89
CA ARG A 105 -11.65 3.00 8.57
C ARG A 105 -10.43 2.30 9.18
N ALA A 106 -10.50 2.03 10.48
CA ALA A 106 -9.49 1.18 11.12
C ALA A 106 -9.72 -0.28 10.74
N GLY A 107 -8.65 -0.99 10.39
CA GLY A 107 -8.73 -2.40 9.99
C GLY A 107 -7.45 -2.95 9.41
N SER A 108 -7.44 -4.26 9.16
CA SER A 108 -6.32 -4.96 8.53
C SER A 108 -6.53 -5.07 7.03
N MET A 109 -5.47 -4.91 6.24
CA MET A 109 -5.51 -5.17 4.80
C MET A 109 -5.77 -6.64 4.45
N THR A 110 -5.62 -7.57 5.42
CA THR A 110 -5.94 -8.99 5.24
C THR A 110 -7.40 -9.32 5.53
N GLU A 111 -8.20 -8.33 5.97
CA GLU A 111 -9.63 -8.45 6.25
C GLU A 111 -10.28 -7.07 6.10
N LEU A 112 -10.47 -6.65 4.85
CA LEU A 112 -11.00 -5.31 4.55
C LEU A 112 -12.48 -5.21 4.93
N PRO A 113 -12.87 -4.25 5.80
CA PRO A 113 -14.24 -4.11 6.29
C PRO A 113 -15.14 -3.40 5.28
N PHE A 114 -15.11 -3.84 4.02
CA PHE A 114 -15.87 -3.29 2.89
C PHE A 114 -16.52 -4.42 2.10
N GLU A 115 -17.62 -4.10 1.41
CA GLU A 115 -18.34 -5.03 0.54
C GLU A 115 -17.55 -5.34 -0.74
N ASP A 116 -17.88 -6.46 -1.38
CA ASP A 116 -17.32 -6.86 -2.66
C ASP A 116 -17.64 -5.81 -3.73
N GLY A 117 -16.61 -5.44 -4.51
CA GLY A 117 -16.78 -4.51 -5.63
C GLY A 117 -17.27 -3.12 -5.23
N TRP A 118 -16.94 -2.64 -4.03
CA TRP A 118 -17.41 -1.33 -3.57
C TRP A 118 -16.60 -0.17 -4.13
N PHE A 119 -15.31 -0.38 -4.44
CA PHE A 119 -14.41 0.65 -4.95
C PHE A 119 -14.25 0.60 -6.47
N ASP A 120 -14.10 1.76 -7.10
CA ASP A 120 -13.76 1.89 -8.51
C ASP A 120 -12.27 1.64 -8.75
N GLY A 121 -11.44 1.86 -7.73
CA GLY A 121 -10.02 1.56 -7.73
C GLY A 121 -9.43 1.51 -6.32
N ALA A 122 -8.24 0.94 -6.22
CA ALA A 122 -7.47 0.90 -4.97
C ALA A 122 -5.99 1.06 -5.24
N TYR A 123 -5.26 1.54 -4.24
CA TYR A 123 -3.80 1.54 -4.28
C TYR A 123 -3.21 1.23 -2.90
N ALA A 124 -1.99 0.71 -2.89
CA ALA A 124 -1.17 0.47 -1.72
C ALA A 124 0.25 0.93 -2.02
N THR A 125 0.84 1.75 -1.15
CA THR A 125 2.19 2.30 -1.35
C THR A 125 3.05 2.04 -0.14
N GLU A 126 4.15 1.32 -0.34
CA GLU A 126 5.14 1.02 0.71
C GLU A 126 4.47 0.45 1.98
N SER A 127 3.57 -0.50 1.80
CA SER A 127 2.71 -0.97 2.89
C SER A 127 2.32 -2.46 2.81
N LEU A 128 2.20 -3.02 1.61
CA LEU A 128 1.81 -4.42 1.43
C LEU A 128 2.84 -5.39 2.05
N GLU A 129 4.09 -4.97 2.13
CA GLU A 129 5.18 -5.69 2.80
C GLU A 129 4.91 -6.00 4.28
N HIS A 130 4.02 -5.24 4.93
CA HIS A 130 3.61 -5.44 6.34
C HIS A 130 2.42 -6.40 6.50
N ALA A 131 1.85 -6.91 5.42
CA ALA A 131 0.65 -7.74 5.45
C ALA A 131 0.85 -9.12 6.13
N VAL A 132 2.08 -9.62 6.25
CA VAL A 132 2.41 -11.00 6.70
C VAL A 132 1.80 -12.06 5.76
N GLU A 133 0.47 -12.05 5.57
CA GLU A 133 -0.29 -12.93 4.67
C GLU A 133 -0.59 -12.18 3.36
N ILE A 134 0.44 -12.00 2.51
CA ILE A 134 0.37 -11.20 1.27
C ILE A 134 -0.71 -11.67 0.31
N ASP A 135 -0.88 -12.98 0.14
CA ASP A 135 -1.88 -13.57 -0.73
C ASP A 135 -3.32 -13.21 -0.28
N LYS A 136 -3.55 -13.19 1.02
CA LYS A 136 -4.83 -12.79 1.60
C LYS A 136 -5.07 -11.30 1.41
N ALA A 137 -4.07 -10.46 1.65
CA ALA A 137 -4.16 -9.01 1.43
C ALA A 137 -4.46 -8.69 -0.04
N VAL A 138 -3.76 -9.32 -1.00
CA VAL A 138 -4.02 -9.15 -2.43
C VAL A 138 -5.44 -9.62 -2.79
N SER A 139 -5.89 -10.75 -2.25
CA SER A 139 -7.26 -11.24 -2.48
C SER A 139 -8.31 -10.25 -1.98
N GLU A 140 -8.12 -9.67 -0.80
CA GLU A 140 -9.03 -8.69 -0.21
C GLU A 140 -9.06 -7.37 -1.01
N ILE A 141 -7.88 -6.85 -1.41
CA ILE A 141 -7.80 -5.67 -2.28
C ILE A 141 -8.57 -5.92 -3.58
N CYS A 142 -8.35 -7.08 -4.20
CA CYS A 142 -9.06 -7.44 -5.42
C CYS A 142 -10.57 -7.64 -5.16
N ARG A 143 -10.98 -8.21 -4.02
CA ARG A 143 -12.38 -8.44 -3.67
C ARG A 143 -13.18 -7.14 -3.63
N VAL A 144 -12.63 -6.14 -2.94
CA VAL A 144 -13.35 -4.86 -2.72
C VAL A 144 -13.37 -3.95 -3.94
N VAL A 145 -12.53 -4.19 -4.95
CA VAL A 145 -12.53 -3.43 -6.20
C VAL A 145 -13.53 -4.04 -7.19
N LYS A 146 -14.28 -3.20 -7.91
CA LYS A 146 -15.28 -3.59 -8.94
C LYS A 146 -14.62 -4.35 -10.10
N PRO A 147 -15.34 -5.23 -10.80
CA PRO A 147 -14.92 -5.71 -12.11
C PRO A 147 -14.62 -4.54 -13.06
N GLY A 148 -13.45 -4.58 -13.71
CA GLY A 148 -12.93 -3.48 -14.52
C GLY A 148 -12.27 -2.33 -13.74
N GLY A 149 -12.32 -2.37 -12.41
CA GLY A 149 -11.62 -1.42 -11.54
C GLY A 149 -10.10 -1.61 -11.57
N ARG A 150 -9.38 -0.58 -11.17
CA ARG A 150 -7.92 -0.51 -11.30
C ARG A 150 -7.22 -0.56 -9.96
N ILE A 151 -6.11 -1.28 -9.90
CA ILE A 151 -5.33 -1.49 -8.69
C ILE A 151 -3.88 -1.12 -8.97
N ALA A 152 -3.29 -0.26 -8.13
CA ALA A 152 -1.88 0.09 -8.17
C ALA A 152 -1.21 -0.30 -6.85
N ILE A 153 -0.13 -1.08 -6.92
CA ILE A 153 0.69 -1.42 -5.76
C ILE A 153 2.10 -0.95 -6.04
N ILE A 154 2.69 -0.20 -5.12
CA ILE A 154 4.09 0.23 -5.19
C ILE A 154 4.77 -0.23 -3.91
N ASP A 155 5.80 -1.06 -4.05
CA ASP A 155 6.48 -1.62 -2.90
C ASP A 155 7.92 -2.07 -3.22
N LYS A 156 8.64 -2.55 -2.21
CA LYS A 156 10.05 -2.93 -2.27
C LYS A 156 10.25 -4.29 -2.95
N ASN A 157 11.34 -4.40 -3.69
CA ASN A 157 11.73 -5.60 -4.42
C ASN A 157 12.57 -6.53 -3.54
N ALA A 158 12.15 -7.78 -3.38
CA ALA A 158 12.84 -8.79 -2.58
C ALA A 158 14.29 -9.07 -3.00
N GLU A 159 14.67 -8.78 -4.26
CA GLU A 159 16.06 -8.92 -4.72
C GLU A 159 17.01 -7.93 -4.02
N HIS A 160 16.47 -6.90 -3.39
CA HIS A 160 17.19 -5.90 -2.62
C HIS A 160 17.02 -6.07 -1.09
N TRP A 161 16.49 -7.21 -0.64
CA TRP A 161 16.35 -7.52 0.79
C TRP A 161 17.66 -7.34 1.54
N GLY A 162 17.60 -6.68 2.70
CA GLY A 162 18.77 -6.41 3.55
C GLY A 162 19.47 -5.08 3.28
N ARG A 163 19.06 -4.31 2.25
CA ARG A 163 19.55 -2.94 2.05
C ARG A 163 19.04 -1.95 3.11
N LEU A 164 17.85 -2.21 3.66
CA LEU A 164 17.21 -1.40 4.69
C LEU A 164 17.04 -2.22 5.96
N GLN A 165 17.01 -1.54 7.10
CA GLN A 165 16.56 -2.16 8.34
C GLN A 165 15.04 -2.27 8.30
N THR A 166 14.54 -3.46 8.57
CA THR A 166 13.11 -3.76 8.48
C THR A 166 12.62 -4.45 9.76
N PRO A 167 11.37 -4.26 10.15
CA PRO A 167 10.74 -5.05 11.18
C PRO A 167 10.77 -6.56 10.86
N GLU A 168 10.74 -7.40 11.89
CA GLU A 168 10.84 -8.86 11.71
C GLU A 168 9.65 -9.49 10.97
N TRP A 169 8.52 -8.81 10.89
CA TRP A 169 7.32 -9.28 10.19
C TRP A 169 7.26 -8.85 8.73
N GLU A 170 8.10 -7.87 8.32
CA GLU A 170 8.10 -7.34 6.97
C GLU A 170 8.54 -8.40 5.96
N LYS A 171 7.86 -8.46 4.85
CA LYS A 171 8.15 -9.39 3.77
C LYS A 171 8.11 -8.67 2.44
N TRP A 172 9.27 -8.62 1.78
CA TRP A 172 9.35 -8.14 0.40
C TRP A 172 9.05 -9.28 -0.57
N PHE A 173 8.56 -8.93 -1.73
CA PHE A 173 8.19 -9.90 -2.75
C PHE A 173 8.89 -9.60 -4.07
N THR A 174 9.15 -10.65 -4.84
CA THR A 174 9.72 -10.51 -6.18
C THR A 174 8.65 -10.02 -7.15
N ARG A 175 9.11 -9.44 -8.25
CA ARG A 175 8.24 -9.00 -9.34
C ARG A 175 7.23 -10.08 -9.74
N LYS A 176 7.71 -11.29 -10.01
CA LYS A 176 6.89 -12.42 -10.47
C LYS A 176 5.95 -13.00 -9.39
N GLU A 177 6.33 -12.87 -8.13
CA GLU A 177 5.52 -13.38 -7.04
C GLU A 177 4.20 -12.58 -6.93
N LEU A 178 4.30 -11.24 -6.92
CA LEU A 178 3.11 -10.41 -6.84
C LEU A 178 2.31 -10.38 -8.15
N GLU A 179 2.98 -10.43 -9.32
CA GLU A 179 2.29 -10.62 -10.61
C GLU A 179 1.40 -11.87 -10.60
N ARG A 180 1.91 -13.00 -10.09
CA ARG A 180 1.14 -14.26 -10.00
C ARG A 180 -0.03 -14.17 -9.03
N LEU A 181 0.12 -13.46 -7.91
CA LEU A 181 -0.97 -13.27 -6.96
C LEU A 181 -2.09 -12.41 -7.58
N LEU A 182 -1.75 -11.29 -8.19
CA LEU A 182 -2.70 -10.42 -8.87
C LEU A 182 -3.40 -11.10 -10.05
N ALA A 183 -2.68 -11.89 -10.85
CA ALA A 183 -3.23 -12.59 -12.01
C ALA A 183 -4.29 -13.67 -11.66
N ARG A 184 -4.43 -14.05 -10.40
CA ARG A 184 -5.53 -14.93 -9.95
C ARG A 184 -6.88 -14.21 -9.89
N HIS A 185 -6.86 -12.87 -9.82
CA HIS A 185 -8.03 -12.04 -9.58
C HIS A 185 -8.24 -10.96 -10.66
N CYS A 186 -7.19 -10.63 -11.41
CA CYS A 186 -7.18 -9.55 -12.39
C CYS A 186 -6.95 -10.10 -13.80
N ARG A 187 -7.64 -9.50 -14.78
CA ARG A 187 -7.50 -9.87 -16.20
C ARG A 187 -6.22 -9.35 -16.84
N GLU A 188 -5.70 -8.23 -16.34
CA GLU A 188 -4.50 -7.58 -16.83
C GLU A 188 -3.59 -7.26 -15.64
N VAL A 189 -2.32 -7.61 -15.74
CA VAL A 189 -1.29 -7.30 -14.75
C VAL A 189 -0.02 -6.91 -15.50
N SER A 190 0.54 -5.78 -15.13
CA SER A 190 1.86 -5.33 -15.58
C SER A 190 2.68 -4.83 -14.41
N SER A 191 3.99 -4.85 -14.55
CA SER A 191 4.88 -4.30 -13.54
C SER A 191 6.11 -3.67 -14.15
N ARG A 192 6.70 -2.71 -13.42
CA ARG A 192 7.94 -2.04 -13.81
C ARG A 192 8.73 -1.58 -12.61
N PHE A 193 10.04 -1.50 -12.77
CA PHE A 193 10.89 -0.80 -11.82
C PHE A 193 10.63 0.70 -11.89
N ILE A 194 10.63 1.34 -10.74
CA ILE A 194 10.45 2.79 -10.61
C ILE A 194 11.49 3.38 -9.65
N SER A 195 11.64 4.69 -9.72
CA SER A 195 12.32 5.50 -8.70
C SER A 195 11.34 6.54 -8.14
N TYR A 196 11.76 7.31 -7.13
CA TYR A 196 10.94 8.42 -6.61
C TYR A 196 10.73 9.53 -7.64
N TRP A 197 11.68 9.75 -8.54
CA TRP A 197 11.63 10.78 -9.57
C TRP A 197 11.59 10.15 -10.96
N GLU A 198 10.75 10.66 -11.84
CA GLU A 198 10.56 10.08 -13.18
C GLU A 198 11.82 10.15 -14.05
N ASP A 199 12.62 11.19 -13.90
CA ASP A 199 13.87 11.44 -14.64
C ASP A 199 15.10 10.72 -14.04
N VAL A 200 14.91 10.00 -12.93
CA VAL A 200 15.96 9.20 -12.29
C VAL A 200 15.80 7.73 -12.67
N ALA A 201 16.87 7.14 -13.18
CA ALA A 201 16.86 5.72 -13.51
C ALA A 201 16.59 4.86 -12.28
N PRO A 202 15.69 3.87 -12.37
CA PRO A 202 15.39 2.97 -11.24
C PRO A 202 16.64 2.19 -10.82
N ASP A 203 16.90 2.13 -9.53
CA ASP A 203 17.97 1.33 -8.93
C ASP A 203 17.54 -0.11 -8.62
N GLY A 204 16.29 -0.44 -8.90
CA GLY A 204 15.69 -1.75 -8.69
C GLY A 204 15.07 -1.97 -7.31
N LEU A 205 15.16 -0.99 -6.40
CA LEU A 205 14.58 -1.11 -5.05
C LEU A 205 13.06 -1.12 -5.08
N PHE A 206 12.44 -0.22 -5.86
CA PHE A 206 10.99 -0.12 -5.95
C PHE A 206 10.43 -0.69 -7.24
N LEU A 207 9.30 -1.37 -7.10
CA LEU A 207 8.46 -1.88 -8.17
C LEU A 207 7.06 -1.29 -8.08
N ALA A 208 6.47 -1.03 -9.23
CA ALA A 208 5.05 -0.77 -9.35
C ALA A 208 4.38 -1.95 -10.07
N TRP A 209 3.29 -2.44 -9.51
CA TRP A 209 2.39 -3.41 -10.13
C TRP A 209 1.06 -2.74 -10.39
N LEU A 210 0.62 -2.83 -11.63
CA LEU A 210 -0.58 -2.18 -12.14
C LEU A 210 -1.52 -3.27 -12.68
N ALA A 211 -2.73 -3.32 -12.15
CA ALA A 211 -3.68 -4.36 -12.50
C ALA A 211 -5.07 -3.80 -12.83
N ILE A 212 -5.82 -4.54 -13.64
CA ILE A 212 -7.23 -4.30 -13.94
C ILE A 212 -7.99 -5.57 -13.57
N LYS A 213 -8.97 -5.44 -12.68
CA LYS A 213 -9.80 -6.55 -12.23
C LYS A 213 -10.77 -7.08 -13.30
#